data_d83b5eb661c1bdc9ca6890b54178d444
#
_entry.id   d83b5eb661c1bdc9ca6890b54178d444
#
_cell.length_a   1.000
_cell.length_b   1.000
_cell.length_c   1.000
_cell.angle_alpha   90.00
_cell.angle_beta   90.00
_cell.angle_gamma   90.00
#
_symmetry.space_group_name_H-M   'P 1'
#
loop_
_entity.id
_entity.type
_entity.pdbx_description
1 polymer ?
#
loop_
_entity_poly.entity_id
_entity_poly.type
_entity_poly.pdbx_seq_one_letter_code
_entity_poly.pdbx_strand_id
1 'polypeptide(L)'
;MPGVLIASDKQYHETLRAFFAAGQPAQCCANAGEARRAMCGGSFETLVINAPLPDEFGRELAVQAADNGMDSILLCPGPQVDNLAAGLEKYGVFVLAKPLSRQQTAFALRLIQTGRQRLQKLTAQNRRLTKRLDEARIISQAKCALALCRGLREEQAHRLIEKEAMDSRISSREAALEIMRRLEDEGLL
;
A
#
# COMPACT_ATOMS: atom_id res chain seq x y z
N MET A 1 -4.36 -14.41 -6.61
CA MET A 1 -4.50 -14.09 -5.18
C MET A 1 -3.11 -13.91 -4.61
N PRO A 2 -2.87 -12.86 -3.85
CA PRO A 2 -1.57 -12.68 -3.21
C PRO A 2 -1.33 -13.80 -2.20
N GLY A 3 -0.10 -14.28 -2.14
CA GLY A 3 0.29 -15.45 -1.35
C GLY A 3 0.98 -15.11 -0.04
N VAL A 4 1.23 -16.15 0.76
CA VAL A 4 2.05 -16.08 1.97
C VAL A 4 3.45 -16.60 1.63
N LEU A 5 4.49 -15.83 1.98
CA LEU A 5 5.87 -16.25 1.91
C LEU A 5 6.32 -16.72 3.30
N ILE A 6 6.93 -17.90 3.39
CA ILE A 6 7.36 -18.50 4.66
C ILE A 6 8.86 -18.75 4.60
N ALA A 7 9.63 -18.05 5.42
CA ALA A 7 11.07 -18.27 5.59
C ALA A 7 11.33 -19.08 6.86
N SER A 8 11.83 -20.29 6.72
CA SER A 8 12.02 -21.23 7.82
C SER A 8 12.93 -22.39 7.42
N ASP A 9 13.50 -23.08 8.40
CA ASP A 9 14.06 -24.39 8.17
C ASP A 9 12.99 -25.34 7.59
N LYS A 10 13.40 -26.20 6.65
CA LYS A 10 12.50 -27.08 5.88
C LYS A 10 11.60 -27.96 6.75
N GLN A 11 12.08 -28.39 7.91
CA GLN A 11 11.32 -29.24 8.84
C GLN A 11 10.03 -28.57 9.37
N TYR A 12 9.95 -27.23 9.37
CA TYR A 12 8.80 -26.49 9.86
C TYR A 12 7.83 -26.02 8.75
N HIS A 13 8.15 -26.23 7.48
CA HIS A 13 7.37 -25.70 6.36
C HIS A 13 5.90 -26.14 6.41
N GLU A 14 5.63 -27.41 6.59
CA GLU A 14 4.25 -27.94 6.63
C GLU A 14 3.47 -27.40 7.83
N THR A 15 4.14 -27.34 9.00
CA THR A 15 3.52 -26.81 10.20
C THR A 15 3.15 -25.34 10.03
N LEU A 16 4.08 -24.52 9.51
CA LEU A 16 3.83 -23.08 9.30
C LEU A 16 2.79 -22.83 8.22
N ARG A 17 2.77 -23.62 7.14
CA ARG A 17 1.68 -23.58 6.17
C ARG A 17 0.31 -23.80 6.80
N ALA A 18 0.19 -24.77 7.66
CA ALA A 18 -1.07 -25.07 8.35
C ALA A 18 -1.53 -23.93 9.27
N PHE A 19 -0.59 -23.15 9.84
CA PHE A 19 -0.90 -22.02 10.70
C PHE A 19 -1.21 -20.74 9.94
N PHE A 20 -0.45 -20.42 8.89
CA PHE A 20 -0.44 -19.09 8.27
C PHE A 20 -1.04 -19.04 6.86
N ALA A 21 -1.16 -20.18 6.18
CA ALA A 21 -1.58 -20.21 4.79
C ALA A 21 -2.82 -21.09 4.55
N ALA A 22 -3.71 -21.21 5.53
CA ALA A 22 -4.91 -22.04 5.41
C ALA A 22 -5.80 -21.56 4.23
N GLY A 23 -5.77 -22.31 3.11
CA GLY A 23 -6.56 -22.01 1.89
C GLY A 23 -5.97 -20.92 0.98
N GLN A 24 -4.75 -20.46 1.23
CA GLN A 24 -4.05 -19.49 0.38
C GLN A 24 -2.78 -20.11 -0.24
N PRO A 25 -2.34 -19.61 -1.42
CA PRO A 25 -1.07 -20.03 -1.99
C PRO A 25 0.07 -19.62 -1.05
N ALA A 26 0.98 -20.54 -0.78
CA ALA A 26 2.15 -20.30 0.04
C ALA A 26 3.42 -20.81 -0.63
N GLN A 27 4.45 -19.98 -0.59
CA GLN A 27 5.80 -20.35 -1.00
C GLN A 27 6.68 -20.43 0.25
N CYS A 28 7.46 -21.53 0.35
CA CYS A 28 8.41 -21.73 1.44
C CYS A 28 9.83 -21.53 0.93
N CYS A 29 10.64 -20.85 1.74
CA CYS A 29 12.06 -20.60 1.53
C CYS A 29 12.86 -21.16 2.71
N ALA A 30 14.00 -21.75 2.44
CA ALA A 30 14.82 -22.38 3.48
C ALA A 30 15.72 -21.39 4.25
N ASN A 31 15.92 -20.19 3.72
CA ASN A 31 16.78 -19.16 4.28
C ASN A 31 16.35 -17.75 3.84
N ALA A 32 16.94 -16.73 4.44
CA ALA A 32 16.63 -15.34 4.14
C ALA A 32 17.02 -14.93 2.70
N GLY A 33 18.13 -15.44 2.19
CA GLY A 33 18.56 -15.18 0.82
C GLY A 33 17.55 -15.65 -0.23
N GLU A 34 16.94 -16.83 -0.04
CA GLU A 34 15.85 -17.32 -0.87
C GLU A 34 14.59 -16.45 -0.74
N ALA A 35 14.25 -16.07 0.49
CA ALA A 35 13.08 -15.22 0.74
C ALA A 35 13.23 -13.84 0.06
N ARG A 36 14.40 -13.22 0.13
CA ARG A 36 14.66 -11.94 -0.58
C ARG A 36 14.48 -12.08 -2.09
N ARG A 37 15.00 -13.15 -2.70
CA ARG A 37 14.80 -13.41 -4.14
C ARG A 37 13.33 -13.60 -4.49
N ALA A 38 12.60 -14.35 -3.67
CA ALA A 38 11.17 -14.57 -3.86
C ALA A 38 10.36 -13.27 -3.77
N MET A 39 10.69 -12.38 -2.82
CA MET A 39 10.04 -11.06 -2.69
C MET A 39 10.24 -10.18 -3.93
N CYS A 40 11.39 -10.25 -4.59
CA CYS A 40 11.64 -9.48 -5.82
C CYS A 40 10.87 -10.00 -7.04
N GLY A 41 10.55 -11.28 -7.08
CA GLY A 41 9.94 -11.94 -8.25
C GLY A 41 8.45 -12.29 -8.11
N GLY A 42 7.89 -12.18 -6.91
CA GLY A 42 6.53 -12.62 -6.60
C GLY A 42 5.64 -11.55 -5.96
N SER A 43 4.34 -11.79 -6.02
CA SER A 43 3.34 -10.94 -5.35
C SER A 43 2.89 -11.62 -4.05
N PHE A 44 3.53 -11.28 -2.96
CA PHE A 44 3.18 -11.78 -1.63
C PHE A 44 2.62 -10.64 -0.77
N GLU A 45 1.63 -10.96 0.06
CA GLU A 45 1.05 -10.00 1.01
C GLU A 45 1.64 -10.14 2.40
N THR A 46 2.06 -11.34 2.77
CA THR A 46 2.53 -11.64 4.12
C THR A 46 3.83 -12.43 4.05
N LEU A 47 4.80 -12.02 4.86
CA LEU A 47 6.02 -12.78 5.14
C LEU A 47 5.98 -13.30 6.57
N VAL A 48 6.18 -14.60 6.73
CA VAL A 48 6.33 -15.26 8.03
C VAL A 48 7.76 -15.78 8.17
N ILE A 49 8.46 -15.33 9.20
CA ILE A 49 9.85 -15.68 9.46
C ILE A 49 9.93 -16.51 10.74
N ASN A 50 10.47 -17.71 10.67
CA ASN A 50 10.71 -18.56 11.84
C ASN A 50 12.15 -18.40 12.32
N ALA A 51 12.39 -17.38 13.13
CA ALA A 51 13.75 -17.06 13.62
C ALA A 51 14.26 -18.07 14.67
N PRO A 52 15.59 -18.38 14.71
CA PRO A 52 16.57 -17.92 13.75
C PRO A 52 16.49 -18.69 12.42
N LEU A 53 16.87 -18.05 11.32
CA LEU A 53 17.07 -18.70 10.03
C LEU A 53 18.50 -19.28 9.95
N PRO A 54 18.79 -20.19 9.01
CA PRO A 54 20.14 -20.77 8.88
C PRO A 54 21.25 -19.76 8.54
N ASP A 55 20.90 -18.69 7.85
CA ASP A 55 21.84 -17.67 7.33
C ASP A 55 21.81 -16.36 8.12
N GLU A 56 20.71 -16.05 8.80
CA GLU A 56 20.58 -14.85 9.64
C GLU A 56 19.48 -15.02 10.71
N PHE A 57 19.38 -14.09 11.65
CA PHE A 57 18.29 -14.12 12.61
C PHE A 57 16.91 -13.84 11.99
N GLY A 58 16.86 -13.07 10.89
CA GLY A 58 15.64 -12.71 10.17
C GLY A 58 15.05 -11.35 10.54
N ARG A 59 15.70 -10.57 11.42
CA ARG A 59 15.25 -9.23 11.82
C ARG A 59 15.29 -8.25 10.63
N GLU A 60 16.40 -8.23 9.91
CA GLU A 60 16.57 -7.35 8.75
C GLU A 60 15.62 -7.73 7.61
N LEU A 61 15.42 -9.02 7.39
CA LEU A 61 14.45 -9.53 6.43
C LEU A 61 13.02 -9.08 6.78
N ALA A 62 12.66 -9.09 8.07
CA ALA A 62 11.36 -8.64 8.54
C ALA A 62 11.10 -7.16 8.25
N VAL A 63 12.09 -6.31 8.53
CA VAL A 63 12.02 -4.86 8.24
C VAL A 63 11.92 -4.62 6.74
N GLN A 64 12.77 -5.28 5.95
CA GLN A 64 12.76 -5.13 4.50
C GLN A 64 11.41 -5.53 3.87
N ALA A 65 10.75 -6.58 4.39
CA ALA A 65 9.43 -6.96 3.94
C ALA A 65 8.36 -5.91 4.30
N ALA A 66 8.43 -5.36 5.50
CA ALA A 66 7.53 -4.30 5.94
C ALA A 66 7.69 -3.01 5.10
N ASP A 67 8.93 -2.61 4.80
CA ASP A 67 9.24 -1.47 3.93
C ASP A 67 8.70 -1.67 2.49
N ASN A 68 8.65 -2.92 2.02
CA ASN A 68 8.02 -3.28 0.75
C ASN A 68 6.48 -3.39 0.82
N GLY A 69 5.88 -3.02 1.95
CA GLY A 69 4.43 -3.01 2.14
C GLY A 69 3.81 -4.38 2.39
N MET A 70 4.61 -5.39 2.75
CA MET A 70 4.15 -6.71 3.17
C MET A 70 3.86 -6.71 4.67
N ASP A 71 2.83 -7.47 5.08
CA ASP A 71 2.66 -7.79 6.50
C ASP A 71 3.79 -8.73 6.92
N SER A 72 4.59 -8.32 7.91
CA SER A 72 5.77 -9.08 8.35
C SER A 72 5.55 -9.65 9.75
N ILE A 73 5.72 -10.96 9.89
CA ILE A 73 5.54 -11.71 11.15
C ILE A 73 6.84 -12.43 11.48
N LEU A 74 7.44 -12.09 12.62
CA LEU A 74 8.65 -12.73 13.14
C LEU A 74 8.29 -13.66 14.31
N LEU A 75 8.59 -14.93 14.15
CA LEU A 75 8.42 -15.93 15.21
C LEU A 75 9.74 -16.13 15.94
N CYS A 76 9.76 -15.93 17.25
CA CYS A 76 10.97 -16.07 18.05
C CYS A 76 10.73 -16.78 19.40
N PRO A 77 11.77 -17.24 20.09
CA PRO A 77 11.63 -17.77 21.44
C PRO A 77 11.00 -16.76 22.41
N GLY A 78 10.10 -17.24 23.30
CA GLY A 78 9.33 -16.39 24.21
C GLY A 78 10.13 -15.32 24.97
N PRO A 79 11.30 -15.62 25.56
CA PRO A 79 12.09 -14.64 26.29
C PRO A 79 12.63 -13.47 25.45
N GLN A 80 12.63 -13.58 24.12
CA GLN A 80 13.14 -12.56 23.20
C GLN A 80 12.05 -11.64 22.64
N VAL A 81 10.77 -11.98 22.86
CA VAL A 81 9.63 -11.29 22.22
C VAL A 81 9.60 -9.81 22.57
N ASP A 82 9.63 -9.46 23.86
CA ASP A 82 9.50 -8.06 24.29
C ASP A 82 10.63 -7.19 23.76
N ASN A 83 11.86 -7.70 23.78
CA ASN A 83 13.01 -6.96 23.27
C ASN A 83 12.97 -6.77 21.75
N LEU A 84 12.55 -7.80 21.00
CA LEU A 84 12.40 -7.72 19.55
C LEU A 84 11.22 -6.86 19.16
N ALA A 85 10.08 -6.99 19.84
CA ALA A 85 8.89 -6.19 19.59
C ALA A 85 9.18 -4.70 19.75
N ALA A 86 9.76 -4.27 20.87
CA ALA A 86 10.12 -2.87 21.11
C ALA A 86 11.00 -2.26 19.99
N GLY A 87 11.89 -3.07 19.38
CA GLY A 87 12.74 -2.62 18.29
C GLY A 87 12.10 -2.65 16.91
N LEU A 88 11.07 -3.46 16.71
CA LEU A 88 10.47 -3.75 15.40
C LEU A 88 9.08 -3.15 15.18
N GLU A 89 8.38 -2.76 16.26
CA GLU A 89 7.04 -2.15 16.18
C GLU A 89 6.99 -0.92 15.28
N LYS A 90 7.99 -0.07 15.34
CA LYS A 90 8.07 1.15 14.51
C LYS A 90 8.13 0.86 13.01
N TYR A 91 8.52 -0.35 12.62
CA TYR A 91 8.53 -0.81 11.23
C TYR A 91 7.26 -1.57 10.84
N GLY A 92 6.32 -1.78 11.78
CA GLY A 92 5.10 -2.54 11.53
C GLY A 92 5.30 -4.05 11.48
N VAL A 93 6.39 -4.57 12.08
CA VAL A 93 6.64 -6.01 12.17
C VAL A 93 5.96 -6.59 13.40
N PHE A 94 5.19 -7.65 13.21
CA PHE A 94 4.55 -8.39 14.30
C PHE A 94 5.48 -9.47 14.84
N VAL A 95 5.72 -9.48 16.15
CA VAL A 95 6.55 -10.49 16.81
C VAL A 95 5.68 -11.45 17.60
N LEU A 96 5.81 -12.75 17.37
CA LEU A 96 5.05 -13.79 18.04
C LEU A 96 5.99 -14.79 18.73
N ALA A 97 5.58 -15.21 19.93
CA ALA A 97 6.30 -16.21 20.71
C ALA A 97 6.15 -17.64 20.15
N LYS A 98 7.22 -18.42 20.20
CA LYS A 98 7.16 -19.87 20.08
C LYS A 98 7.08 -20.51 21.50
N PRO A 99 6.33 -21.61 21.71
CA PRO A 99 5.59 -22.40 20.72
C PRO A 99 4.32 -21.72 20.24
N LEU A 100 3.94 -21.94 18.96
CA LEU A 100 2.75 -21.35 18.35
C LEU A 100 1.48 -22.02 18.86
N SER A 101 0.51 -21.20 19.27
CA SER A 101 -0.85 -21.59 19.56
C SER A 101 -1.77 -21.24 18.39
N ARG A 102 -2.65 -22.16 17.98
CA ARG A 102 -3.64 -21.90 16.91
C ARG A 102 -4.50 -20.68 17.22
N GLN A 103 -4.92 -20.53 18.47
CA GLN A 103 -5.76 -19.41 18.90
C GLN A 103 -5.02 -18.07 18.79
N GLN A 104 -3.78 -18.00 19.29
CA GLN A 104 -2.96 -16.80 19.22
C GLN A 104 -2.61 -16.42 17.78
N THR A 105 -2.24 -17.40 16.95
CA THR A 105 -1.94 -17.18 15.54
C THR A 105 -3.17 -16.68 14.79
N ALA A 106 -4.33 -17.30 14.99
CA ALA A 106 -5.58 -16.86 14.35
C ALA A 106 -5.98 -15.45 14.80
N PHE A 107 -5.78 -15.11 16.06
CA PHE A 107 -6.03 -13.78 16.59
C PHE A 107 -5.09 -12.74 15.97
N ALA A 108 -3.79 -13.03 15.93
CA ALA A 108 -2.79 -12.14 15.31
C ALA A 108 -3.10 -11.88 13.81
N LEU A 109 -3.41 -12.94 13.05
CA LEU A 109 -3.79 -12.79 11.64
C LEU A 109 -5.04 -11.94 11.45
N ARG A 110 -6.05 -12.08 12.32
CA ARG A 110 -7.25 -11.22 12.27
C ARG A 110 -6.92 -9.76 12.54
N LEU A 111 -6.06 -9.48 13.52
CA LEU A 111 -5.61 -8.11 13.81
C LEU A 111 -4.87 -7.49 12.63
N ILE A 112 -3.94 -8.23 12.02
CA ILE A 112 -3.18 -7.80 10.84
C ILE A 112 -4.13 -7.50 9.68
N GLN A 113 -5.05 -8.42 9.37
CA GLN A 113 -6.03 -8.25 8.29
C GLN A 113 -6.94 -7.03 8.53
N THR A 114 -7.40 -6.85 9.76
CA THR A 114 -8.25 -5.70 10.12
C THR A 114 -7.48 -4.39 9.99
N GLY A 115 -6.24 -4.33 10.46
CA GLY A 115 -5.34 -3.19 10.31
C GLY A 115 -5.10 -2.83 8.85
N ARG A 116 -4.81 -3.83 8.03
CA ARG A 116 -4.61 -3.69 6.58
C ARG A 116 -5.85 -3.11 5.88
N GLN A 117 -7.04 -3.67 6.15
CA GLN A 117 -8.28 -3.16 5.58
C GLN A 117 -8.52 -1.70 5.96
N ARG A 118 -8.20 -1.30 7.20
CA ARG A 118 -8.32 0.09 7.65
C ARG A 118 -7.35 1.00 6.91
N LEU A 119 -6.10 0.59 6.77
CA LEU A 119 -5.09 1.35 6.01
C LEU A 119 -5.47 1.49 4.54
N GLN A 120 -5.96 0.43 3.89
CA GLN A 120 -6.43 0.47 2.51
C GLN A 120 -7.58 1.46 2.33
N LYS A 121 -8.56 1.48 3.26
CA LYS A 121 -9.67 2.46 3.23
C LYS A 121 -9.15 3.88 3.36
N LEU A 122 -8.25 4.13 4.31
CA LEU A 122 -7.66 5.47 4.52
C LEU A 122 -6.85 5.93 3.31
N THR A 123 -6.05 5.05 2.72
CA THR A 123 -5.28 5.34 1.51
C THR A 123 -6.18 5.64 0.32
N ALA A 124 -7.26 4.87 0.15
CA ALA A 124 -8.24 5.12 -0.92
C ALA A 124 -8.96 6.47 -0.71
N GLN A 125 -9.34 6.81 0.53
CA GLN A 125 -9.93 8.11 0.86
C GLN A 125 -8.96 9.25 0.60
N ASN A 126 -7.70 9.10 1.00
CA ASN A 126 -6.66 10.11 0.78
C ASN A 126 -6.43 10.35 -0.72
N ARG A 127 -6.27 9.28 -1.52
CA ARG A 127 -6.17 9.39 -2.98
C ARG A 127 -7.37 10.13 -3.60
N ARG A 128 -8.59 9.84 -3.11
CA ARG A 128 -9.79 10.52 -3.60
C ARG A 128 -9.80 12.01 -3.25
N LEU A 129 -9.36 12.36 -2.04
CA LEU A 129 -9.27 13.78 -1.62
C LEU A 129 -8.19 14.52 -2.39
N THR A 130 -7.01 13.93 -2.57
CA THR A 130 -5.92 14.51 -3.36
C THR A 130 -6.36 14.75 -4.82
N LYS A 131 -7.07 13.78 -5.41
CA LYS A 131 -7.61 13.93 -6.76
C LYS A 131 -8.61 15.10 -6.86
N ARG A 132 -9.52 15.23 -5.88
CA ARG A 132 -10.47 16.35 -5.85
C ARG A 132 -9.80 17.70 -5.67
N LEU A 133 -8.75 17.78 -4.86
CA LEU A 133 -7.98 19.00 -4.70
C LEU A 133 -7.25 19.39 -5.99
N ASP A 134 -6.67 18.43 -6.70
CA ASP A 134 -6.04 18.66 -8.00
C ASP A 134 -7.06 19.13 -9.06
N GLU A 135 -8.23 18.48 -9.12
CA GLU A 135 -9.33 18.89 -10.00
C GLU A 135 -9.79 20.33 -9.71
N ALA A 136 -10.03 20.66 -8.45
CA ALA A 136 -10.46 22.00 -8.03
C ALA A 136 -9.41 23.05 -8.37
N ARG A 137 -8.12 22.74 -8.19
CA ARG A 137 -6.99 23.63 -8.53
C ARG A 137 -6.94 23.91 -10.03
N ILE A 138 -7.04 22.89 -10.87
CA ILE A 138 -7.01 23.04 -12.32
C ILE A 138 -8.22 23.87 -12.82
N ILE A 139 -9.42 23.58 -12.33
CA ILE A 139 -10.61 24.34 -12.66
C ILE A 139 -10.47 25.81 -12.23
N SER A 140 -9.92 26.07 -11.04
CA SER A 140 -9.65 27.44 -10.57
C SER A 140 -8.65 28.17 -11.45
N GLN A 141 -7.57 27.51 -11.87
CA GLN A 141 -6.60 28.09 -12.79
C GLN A 141 -7.22 28.44 -14.14
N ALA A 142 -8.04 27.56 -14.72
CA ALA A 142 -8.75 27.84 -15.97
C ALA A 142 -9.75 29.00 -15.83
N LYS A 143 -10.46 29.13 -14.70
CA LYS A 143 -11.33 30.29 -14.44
C LYS A 143 -10.52 31.58 -14.38
N CYS A 144 -9.38 31.60 -13.69
CA CYS A 144 -8.50 32.75 -13.63
C CYS A 144 -7.98 33.13 -15.03
N ALA A 145 -7.55 32.16 -15.84
CA ALA A 145 -7.11 32.38 -17.20
C ALA A 145 -8.22 32.99 -18.08
N LEU A 146 -9.44 32.44 -18.01
CA LEU A 146 -10.59 32.97 -18.74
C LEU A 146 -10.98 34.38 -18.29
N ALA A 147 -10.85 34.68 -16.98
CA ALA A 147 -11.10 36.03 -16.48
C ALA A 147 -10.06 37.04 -17.00
N LEU A 148 -8.77 36.65 -17.00
CA LEU A 148 -7.69 37.52 -17.49
C LEU A 148 -7.70 37.72 -18.99
N CYS A 149 -7.86 36.63 -19.75
CA CYS A 149 -7.72 36.64 -21.21
C CYS A 149 -9.01 37.09 -21.95
N ARG A 150 -10.19 36.75 -21.36
CA ARG A 150 -11.49 37.02 -22.05
C ARG A 150 -12.43 37.90 -21.23
N GLY A 151 -12.00 38.43 -20.08
CA GLY A 151 -12.81 39.32 -19.22
C GLY A 151 -14.07 38.67 -18.62
N LEU A 152 -14.10 37.32 -18.54
CA LEU A 152 -15.27 36.60 -18.03
C LEU A 152 -15.34 36.70 -16.51
N ARG A 153 -16.56 36.88 -15.95
CA ARG A 153 -16.80 36.73 -14.51
C ARG A 153 -16.71 35.25 -14.12
N GLU A 154 -16.41 35.00 -12.85
CA GLU A 154 -16.21 33.63 -12.33
C GLU A 154 -17.36 32.67 -12.70
N GLU A 155 -18.62 33.11 -12.58
CA GLU A 155 -19.78 32.31 -12.93
C GLU A 155 -19.86 31.97 -14.41
N GLN A 156 -19.44 32.91 -15.28
CA GLN A 156 -19.43 32.72 -16.73
C GLN A 156 -18.32 31.75 -17.14
N ALA A 157 -17.14 31.88 -16.54
CA ALA A 157 -16.02 30.97 -16.73
C ALA A 157 -16.37 29.55 -16.26
N HIS A 158 -17.05 29.41 -15.12
CA HIS A 158 -17.50 28.12 -14.61
C HIS A 158 -18.48 27.44 -15.59
N ARG A 159 -19.52 28.15 -16.01
CA ARG A 159 -20.50 27.62 -16.98
C ARG A 159 -19.87 27.24 -18.32
N LEU A 160 -18.85 27.99 -18.76
CA LEU A 160 -18.12 27.66 -20.00
C LEU A 160 -17.40 26.32 -19.86
N ILE A 161 -16.68 26.10 -18.73
CA ILE A 161 -15.98 24.84 -18.46
C ILE A 161 -16.97 23.67 -18.38
N GLU A 162 -18.10 23.85 -17.68
CA GLU A 162 -19.13 22.80 -17.58
C GLU A 162 -19.75 22.46 -18.93
N LYS A 163 -20.08 23.49 -19.74
CA LYS A 163 -20.61 23.30 -21.07
C LYS A 163 -19.66 22.52 -21.96
N GLU A 164 -18.37 22.92 -21.99
CA GLU A 164 -17.34 22.24 -22.77
C GLU A 164 -17.20 20.76 -22.33
N ALA A 165 -17.22 20.51 -21.02
CA ALA A 165 -17.16 19.16 -20.47
C ALA A 165 -18.35 18.30 -20.93
N MET A 166 -19.56 18.88 -20.95
CA MET A 166 -20.78 18.18 -21.40
C MET A 166 -20.78 17.93 -22.90
N ASP A 167 -20.45 18.96 -23.70
CA ASP A 167 -20.44 18.89 -25.17
C ASP A 167 -19.42 17.86 -25.67
N SER A 168 -18.22 17.84 -25.06
CA SER A 168 -17.13 16.91 -25.40
C SER A 168 -17.19 15.57 -24.66
N ARG A 169 -18.11 15.39 -23.71
CA ARG A 169 -18.26 14.19 -22.85
C ARG A 169 -16.99 13.83 -22.08
N ILE A 170 -16.28 14.84 -21.60
CA ILE A 170 -15.07 14.71 -20.79
C ILE A 170 -15.32 15.26 -19.38
N SER A 171 -14.34 15.06 -18.48
CA SER A 171 -14.41 15.63 -17.12
C SER A 171 -14.20 17.15 -17.15
N SER A 172 -14.76 17.88 -16.18
CA SER A 172 -14.52 19.32 -16.04
C SER A 172 -13.04 19.67 -15.88
N ARG A 173 -12.22 18.74 -15.33
CA ARG A 173 -10.76 18.87 -15.27
C ARG A 173 -10.12 18.84 -16.68
N GLU A 174 -10.54 17.90 -17.51
CA GLU A 174 -10.04 17.77 -18.89
C GLU A 174 -10.45 18.97 -19.73
N ALA A 175 -11.71 19.40 -19.63
CA ALA A 175 -12.21 20.60 -20.29
C ALA A 175 -11.42 21.85 -19.86
N ALA A 176 -11.13 22.00 -18.57
CA ALA A 176 -10.31 23.09 -18.05
C ALA A 176 -8.89 23.09 -18.63
N LEU A 177 -8.25 21.92 -18.72
CA LEU A 177 -6.92 21.78 -19.34
C LEU A 177 -6.94 22.11 -20.84
N GLU A 178 -7.96 21.67 -21.58
CA GLU A 178 -8.11 21.99 -23.00
C GLU A 178 -8.34 23.47 -23.25
N ILE A 179 -9.13 24.12 -22.40
CA ILE A 179 -9.35 25.58 -22.46
C ILE A 179 -8.03 26.32 -22.22
N MET A 180 -7.27 25.95 -21.20
CA MET A 180 -5.97 26.59 -20.91
C MET A 180 -5.00 26.42 -22.08
N ARG A 181 -4.90 25.21 -22.64
CA ARG A 181 -4.05 24.95 -23.80
C ARG A 181 -4.45 25.79 -25.03
N ARG A 182 -5.76 25.94 -25.30
CA ARG A 182 -6.23 26.83 -26.38
C ARG A 182 -5.86 28.28 -26.17
N LEU A 183 -5.92 28.77 -24.91
CA LEU A 183 -5.49 30.13 -24.58
C LEU A 183 -3.98 30.34 -24.74
N GLU A 184 -3.15 29.33 -24.45
CA GLU A 184 -1.72 29.32 -24.72
C GLU A 184 -1.42 29.34 -26.21
N ASP A 185 -2.09 28.52 -27.02
CA ASP A 185 -1.94 28.45 -28.47
C ASP A 185 -2.36 29.77 -29.15
N GLU A 186 -3.34 30.49 -28.57
CA GLU A 186 -3.78 31.85 -29.03
C GLU A 186 -2.81 32.96 -28.58
N GLY A 187 -1.78 32.66 -27.78
CA GLY A 187 -0.80 33.62 -27.25
C GLY A 187 -1.40 34.58 -26.21
N LEU A 188 -2.45 34.15 -25.52
CA LEU A 188 -3.14 34.96 -24.52
C LEU A 188 -2.67 34.65 -23.07
N LEU A 189 -1.91 33.56 -22.85
CA LEU A 189 -1.27 33.17 -21.61
C LEU A 189 0.22 33.15 -21.70
#